data_7f37d99c9ce91d691be0ea2c241a5d68
#
_entry.id   7f37d99c9ce91d691be0ea2c241a5d68
#
_cell.length_a   1.000
_cell.length_b   1.000
_cell.length_c   1.000
_cell.angle_alpha   90.00
_cell.angle_beta   90.00
_cell.angle_gamma   90.00
#
_symmetry.space_group_name_H-M   'P 1'
#
loop_
_entity.id
_entity.type
_entity.pdbx_description
1 polymer ?
#
loop_
_entity_poly.entity_id
_entity_poly.type
_entity_poly.pdbx_seq_one_letter_code
_entity_poly.pdbx_strand_id
1 'polypeptide(L)'
;MGKAVGSERLGDLYNGTKVRKRREWRGFKDTWYDYTRWLKIMGVLLKFMAKPRNVKAFFRYRWMLNYLAVPMMIDKQTVGLRGNHLRIAHEEYDLVAEDIAKMLDNIFRADRNIGNDVEFSKKIVLLDENEMSQIMCGFPNLIGLSWEIPSVYVSVLLQGDAVTHYLDVVQEFGMPGDVCPMPAAEAGVCIDDDIPIFGACAVQCNTTCDGSLMGNGIISRRLESEGIPCFQLATPLRHTEEEVP
;
A
#
# COMPACT_ATOMS: atom_id res chain seq x y z
N MET A 1 -29.83 23.47 -29.85
CA MET A 1 -28.39 23.16 -29.81
C MET A 1 -27.86 23.55 -28.43
N GLY A 2 -27.89 22.63 -27.47
CA GLY A 2 -27.38 22.84 -26.12
C GLY A 2 -25.87 22.62 -26.14
N LYS A 3 -25.09 23.62 -25.81
CA LYS A 3 -23.65 23.48 -25.58
C LYS A 3 -23.44 22.52 -24.41
N ALA A 4 -22.65 21.46 -24.62
CA ALA A 4 -22.25 20.52 -23.60
C ALA A 4 -21.40 21.25 -22.54
N VAL A 5 -22.06 21.69 -21.48
CA VAL A 5 -21.42 22.39 -20.33
C VAL A 5 -20.47 21.46 -19.52
N GLY A 6 -20.38 20.17 -19.90
CA GLY A 6 -19.58 19.19 -19.19
C GLY A 6 -18.12 19.04 -19.63
N SER A 7 -17.83 19.31 -20.92
CA SER A 7 -16.47 19.01 -21.45
C SER A 7 -15.43 20.07 -21.09
N GLU A 8 -15.81 21.33 -20.92
CA GLU A 8 -14.88 22.39 -20.51
C GLU A 8 -14.43 22.26 -19.05
N ARG A 9 -15.34 21.78 -18.15
CA ARG A 9 -14.98 21.56 -16.73
C ARG A 9 -14.08 20.34 -16.53
N LEU A 10 -14.27 19.27 -17.31
CA LEU A 10 -13.38 18.11 -17.28
C LEU A 10 -12.00 18.44 -17.89
N GLY A 11 -11.93 19.21 -18.97
CA GLY A 11 -10.68 19.68 -19.53
C GLY A 11 -9.90 20.61 -18.59
N ASP A 12 -10.59 21.45 -17.82
CA ASP A 12 -9.98 22.31 -16.79
C ASP A 12 -9.46 21.51 -15.58
N LEU A 13 -10.06 20.38 -15.26
CA LEU A 13 -9.60 19.44 -14.23
C LEU A 13 -8.34 18.66 -14.66
N TYR A 14 -8.28 18.27 -15.94
CA TYR A 14 -7.14 17.53 -16.51
C TYR A 14 -5.95 18.42 -16.92
N ASN A 15 -6.19 19.66 -17.29
CA ASN A 15 -5.11 20.57 -17.72
C ASN A 15 -4.19 21.08 -16.59
N GLY A 16 -4.23 20.50 -15.41
CA GLY A 16 -3.24 20.64 -14.33
C GLY A 16 -2.86 22.07 -13.90
N THR A 17 -3.09 23.06 -14.76
CA THR A 17 -2.67 24.45 -14.59
C THR A 17 -3.63 25.28 -13.75
N LYS A 18 -4.91 24.89 -13.66
CA LYS A 18 -5.91 25.63 -12.87
C LYS A 18 -6.23 24.96 -11.51
N VAL A 19 -5.92 23.67 -11.34
CA VAL A 19 -6.15 22.93 -10.07
C VAL A 19 -5.07 23.21 -9.04
N ARG A 20 -3.89 23.67 -9.43
CA ARG A 20 -2.94 24.23 -8.47
C ARG A 20 -3.43 25.62 -8.03
N LYS A 21 -4.49 25.63 -7.21
CA LYS A 21 -4.69 26.82 -6.36
C LYS A 21 -3.36 27.05 -5.67
N ARG A 22 -2.77 28.25 -5.90
CA ARG A 22 -1.65 28.74 -5.09
C ARG A 22 -2.00 28.42 -3.64
N ARG A 23 -1.05 27.90 -2.85
CA ARG A 23 -1.20 27.82 -1.40
C ARG A 23 -1.74 29.15 -0.92
N GLU A 24 -3.04 29.21 -0.67
CA GLU A 24 -3.61 30.40 -0.07
C GLU A 24 -3.07 30.48 1.36
N TRP A 25 -2.64 31.64 1.74
CA TRP A 25 -2.18 31.89 3.10
C TRP A 25 -3.28 31.49 4.10
N ARG A 26 -3.02 30.47 4.91
CA ARG A 26 -3.96 29.90 5.89
C ARG A 26 -3.94 30.63 7.24
N GLY A 27 -3.14 31.66 7.38
CA GLY A 27 -2.82 32.30 8.65
C GLY A 27 -1.65 31.61 9.38
N PHE A 28 -1.01 32.35 10.27
CA PHE A 28 0.20 31.88 10.96
C PHE A 28 -0.05 30.62 11.79
N LYS A 29 -1.19 30.54 12.50
CA LYS A 29 -1.53 29.40 13.38
C LYS A 29 -1.62 28.08 12.63
N ASP A 30 -2.34 28.04 11.51
CA ASP A 30 -2.52 26.82 10.74
C ASP A 30 -1.26 26.46 9.95
N THR A 31 -0.52 27.43 9.43
CA THR A 31 0.76 27.22 8.77
C THR A 31 1.82 26.66 9.74
N TRP A 32 1.90 27.18 10.96
CA TRP A 32 2.81 26.68 11.98
C TRP A 32 2.45 25.26 12.43
N TYR A 33 1.16 24.99 12.61
CA TYR A 33 0.67 23.66 12.93
C TYR A 33 1.03 22.63 11.85
N ASP A 34 0.75 22.94 10.59
CA ASP A 34 1.08 22.10 9.43
C ASP A 34 2.59 21.78 9.39
N TYR A 35 3.42 22.79 9.57
CA TYR A 35 4.88 22.63 9.58
C TYR A 35 5.37 21.74 10.74
N THR A 36 4.83 21.91 11.94
CA THR A 36 5.23 21.10 13.10
C THR A 36 4.83 19.62 12.92
N ARG A 37 3.68 19.34 12.29
CA ARG A 37 3.24 17.99 11.98
C ARG A 37 4.09 17.36 10.89
N TRP A 38 4.43 18.11 9.86
CA TRP A 38 5.38 17.65 8.85
C TRP A 38 6.72 17.25 9.49
N LEU A 39 7.26 18.04 10.42
CA LEU A 39 8.48 17.67 11.18
C LEU A 39 8.29 16.40 12.00
N LYS A 40 7.11 16.15 12.56
CA LYS A 40 6.79 14.90 13.28
C LYS A 40 6.89 13.70 12.35
N ILE A 41 6.28 13.76 11.16
CA ILE A 41 6.37 12.71 10.14
C ILE A 41 7.82 12.46 9.71
N MET A 42 8.59 13.50 9.49
CA MET A 42 10.03 13.37 9.22
C MET A 42 10.77 12.69 10.37
N GLY A 43 10.37 12.97 11.62
CA GLY A 43 10.91 12.30 12.82
C GLY A 43 10.60 10.79 12.84
N VAL A 44 9.40 10.38 12.42
CA VAL A 44 9.03 8.96 12.27
C VAL A 44 9.91 8.29 11.23
N LEU A 45 10.07 8.91 10.06
CA LEU A 45 10.91 8.40 8.96
C LEU A 45 12.38 8.27 9.40
N LEU A 46 12.93 9.27 10.07
CA LEU A 46 14.30 9.23 10.58
C LEU A 46 14.51 8.13 11.63
N LYS A 47 13.57 7.94 12.56
CA LYS A 47 13.61 6.84 13.54
C LYS A 47 13.54 5.48 12.84
N PHE A 48 12.71 5.35 11.82
CA PHE A 48 12.62 4.14 11.02
C PHE A 48 13.94 3.85 10.31
N MET A 49 14.53 4.84 9.64
CA MET A 49 15.81 4.73 8.93
C MET A 49 17.03 4.59 9.85
N ALA A 50 16.92 4.89 11.15
CA ALA A 50 18.00 4.68 12.11
C ALA A 50 18.34 3.19 12.33
N LYS A 51 17.46 2.26 11.94
CA LYS A 51 17.69 0.82 12.06
C LYS A 51 18.44 0.30 10.83
N PRO A 52 19.59 -0.38 10.99
CA PRO A 52 20.39 -0.86 9.84
C PRO A 52 19.63 -1.77 8.89
N ARG A 53 18.70 -2.61 9.40
CA ARG A 53 17.86 -3.49 8.57
C ARG A 53 16.94 -2.69 7.66
N ASN A 54 16.38 -1.57 8.13
CA ASN A 54 15.48 -0.74 7.36
C ASN A 54 16.24 0.02 6.25
N VAL A 55 17.48 0.41 6.54
CA VAL A 55 18.40 0.93 5.50
C VAL A 55 18.70 -0.12 4.44
N LYS A 56 18.98 -1.37 4.85
CA LYS A 56 19.19 -2.48 3.92
C LYS A 56 17.96 -2.70 3.04
N ALA A 57 16.75 -2.70 3.62
CA ALA A 57 15.50 -2.83 2.89
C ALA A 57 15.29 -1.68 1.88
N PHE A 58 15.64 -0.47 2.25
CA PHE A 58 15.54 0.69 1.38
C PHE A 58 16.35 0.55 0.08
N PHE A 59 17.50 -0.12 0.13
CA PHE A 59 18.30 -0.41 -1.05
C PHE A 59 17.94 -1.73 -1.75
N ARG A 60 17.23 -2.63 -1.07
CA ARG A 60 16.83 -3.93 -1.64
C ARG A 60 15.54 -3.81 -2.42
N TYR A 61 14.55 -3.05 -1.93
CA TYR A 61 13.22 -2.98 -2.49
C TYR A 61 12.99 -1.65 -3.22
N ARG A 62 12.69 -1.71 -4.52
CA ARG A 62 12.44 -0.53 -5.37
C ARG A 62 11.31 0.33 -4.82
N TRP A 63 10.21 -0.28 -4.37
CA TRP A 63 9.06 0.44 -3.84
C TRP A 63 9.35 1.25 -2.56
N MET A 64 10.41 0.91 -1.83
CA MET A 64 10.83 1.69 -0.66
C MET A 64 11.22 3.13 -1.01
N LEU A 65 11.69 3.39 -2.22
CA LEU A 65 12.04 4.76 -2.66
C LEU A 65 10.80 5.68 -2.68
N ASN A 66 9.61 5.12 -2.89
CA ASN A 66 8.37 5.91 -2.90
C ASN A 66 8.07 6.54 -1.54
N TYR A 67 8.56 5.97 -0.45
CA TYR A 67 8.38 6.54 0.90
C TYR A 67 9.08 7.89 1.10
N LEU A 68 10.06 8.23 0.28
CA LEU A 68 10.66 9.57 0.27
C LEU A 68 9.67 10.65 -0.18
N ALA A 69 8.64 10.28 -0.93
CA ALA A 69 7.61 11.19 -1.40
C ALA A 69 6.45 11.39 -0.38
N VAL A 70 6.38 10.61 0.70
CA VAL A 70 5.30 10.69 1.70
C VAL A 70 5.12 12.10 2.27
N PRO A 71 6.17 12.85 2.65
CA PRO A 71 5.99 14.22 3.12
C PRO A 71 5.36 15.14 2.07
N MET A 72 5.68 14.95 0.80
CA MET A 72 5.10 15.72 -0.31
C MET A 72 3.63 15.34 -0.55
N MET A 73 3.27 14.07 -0.38
CA MET A 73 1.89 13.60 -0.47
C MET A 73 1.03 14.24 0.62
N ILE A 74 1.46 14.20 1.87
CA ILE A 74 0.75 14.82 2.99
C ILE A 74 0.55 16.31 2.74
N ASP A 75 1.57 17.01 2.26
CA ASP A 75 1.49 18.40 1.88
C ASP A 75 0.42 18.67 0.80
N LYS A 76 0.33 17.81 -0.21
CA LYS A 76 -0.71 17.91 -1.25
C LYS A 76 -2.11 17.68 -0.69
N GLN A 77 -2.28 16.73 0.21
CA GLN A 77 -3.57 16.37 0.80
C GLN A 77 -4.08 17.43 1.78
N THR A 78 -3.17 18.13 2.47
CA THR A 78 -3.53 19.14 3.48
C THR A 78 -3.67 20.55 2.91
N VAL A 79 -3.27 20.80 1.67
CA VAL A 79 -3.17 22.16 1.04
C VAL A 79 -4.49 22.90 1.02
N GLY A 80 -5.57 22.53 1.17
CA GLY A 80 -6.85 23.28 1.23
C GLY A 80 -7.49 23.28 2.61
N LEU A 81 -6.92 22.55 3.56
CA LEU A 81 -7.51 22.34 4.88
C LEU A 81 -7.16 23.47 5.84
N ARG A 82 -8.10 23.80 6.74
CA ARG A 82 -7.96 24.86 7.74
C ARG A 82 -8.62 24.44 9.07
N GLY A 83 -8.16 25.03 10.17
CA GLY A 83 -8.76 24.84 11.48
C GLY A 83 -8.85 23.37 11.89
N ASN A 84 -10.05 22.94 12.29
CA ASN A 84 -10.25 21.59 12.80
C ASN A 84 -10.07 20.50 11.71
N HIS A 85 -10.44 20.77 10.46
CA HIS A 85 -10.23 19.82 9.35
C HIS A 85 -8.74 19.52 9.14
N LEU A 86 -7.90 20.56 9.21
CA LEU A 86 -6.45 20.39 9.13
C LEU A 86 -5.92 19.55 10.30
N ARG A 87 -6.45 19.77 11.51
CA ARG A 87 -6.02 19.01 12.71
C ARG A 87 -6.38 17.56 12.64
N ILE A 88 -7.63 17.24 12.29
CA ILE A 88 -8.10 15.85 12.13
C ILE A 88 -7.25 15.13 11.09
N ALA A 89 -7.06 15.73 9.91
CA ALA A 89 -6.25 15.11 8.85
C ALA A 89 -4.82 14.81 9.31
N HIS A 90 -4.19 15.74 10.02
CA HIS A 90 -2.83 15.48 10.52
C HIS A 90 -2.77 14.45 11.65
N GLU A 91 -3.77 14.38 12.52
CA GLU A 91 -3.85 13.35 13.55
C GLU A 91 -3.97 11.95 12.91
N GLU A 92 -4.78 11.82 11.87
CA GLU A 92 -4.90 10.57 11.10
C GLU A 92 -3.59 10.22 10.39
N TYR A 93 -2.94 11.18 9.70
CA TYR A 93 -1.65 10.93 9.05
C TYR A 93 -0.53 10.57 10.02
N ASP A 94 -0.52 11.16 11.22
CA ASP A 94 0.44 10.80 12.27
C ASP A 94 0.30 9.33 12.67
N LEU A 95 -0.96 8.86 12.91
CA LEU A 95 -1.25 7.47 13.28
C LEU A 95 -0.88 6.52 12.14
N VAL A 96 -1.32 6.81 10.93
CA VAL A 96 -1.02 5.99 9.74
C VAL A 96 0.49 5.89 9.51
N ALA A 97 1.23 6.99 9.63
CA ALA A 97 2.69 6.98 9.45
C ALA A 97 3.40 6.14 10.51
N GLU A 98 2.98 6.24 11.77
CA GLU A 98 3.53 5.43 12.85
C GLU A 98 3.22 3.94 12.67
N ASP A 99 2.01 3.59 12.24
CA ASP A 99 1.58 2.20 12.04
C ASP A 99 2.24 1.58 10.80
N ILE A 100 2.34 2.31 9.70
CA ILE A 100 3.11 1.85 8.52
C ILE A 100 4.58 1.63 8.91
N ALA A 101 5.20 2.53 9.65
CA ALA A 101 6.58 2.36 10.08
C ALA A 101 6.77 1.12 10.97
N LYS A 102 5.81 0.81 11.86
CA LYS A 102 5.82 -0.42 12.67
C LYS A 102 5.60 -1.66 11.81
N MET A 103 4.66 -1.61 10.88
CA MET A 103 4.38 -2.71 9.96
C MET A 103 5.59 -3.04 9.10
N LEU A 104 6.21 -2.05 8.47
CA LEU A 104 7.46 -2.21 7.71
C LEU A 104 8.59 -2.77 8.56
N ASP A 105 8.75 -2.28 9.79
CA ASP A 105 9.78 -2.78 10.70
C ASP A 105 9.58 -4.26 11.05
N ASN A 106 8.33 -4.70 11.21
CA ASN A 106 8.00 -6.10 11.44
C ASN A 106 8.23 -6.94 10.18
N ILE A 107 7.84 -6.45 9.00
CA ILE A 107 8.11 -7.10 7.72
C ILE A 107 9.61 -7.31 7.55
N PHE A 108 10.42 -6.26 7.68
CA PHE A 108 11.86 -6.36 7.48
C PHE A 108 12.60 -7.11 8.61
N ARG A 109 11.99 -7.23 9.77
CA ARG A 109 12.48 -8.13 10.81
C ARG A 109 12.30 -9.59 10.40
N ALA A 110 11.13 -9.93 9.88
CA ALA A 110 10.75 -11.30 9.51
C ALA A 110 11.32 -11.74 8.17
N ASP A 111 11.52 -10.80 7.24
CA ASP A 111 11.95 -11.05 5.88
C ASP A 111 13.29 -11.77 5.81
N ARG A 112 13.33 -12.89 5.09
CA ARG A 112 14.50 -13.75 4.91
C ARG A 112 15.70 -13.03 4.29
N ASN A 113 15.43 -12.05 3.42
CA ASN A 113 16.45 -11.28 2.72
C ASN A 113 17.05 -10.16 3.58
N ILE A 114 16.35 -9.72 4.64
CA ILE A 114 16.72 -8.55 5.43
C ILE A 114 17.12 -8.93 6.86
N GLY A 115 16.14 -9.23 7.72
CA GLY A 115 16.32 -9.46 9.14
C GLY A 115 16.45 -10.93 9.51
N ASN A 116 15.78 -11.79 8.75
CA ASN A 116 15.80 -13.25 8.88
C ASN A 116 15.47 -13.77 10.29
N ASP A 117 14.57 -13.10 11.02
CA ASP A 117 14.10 -13.59 12.32
C ASP A 117 13.03 -14.66 12.09
N VAL A 118 13.50 -15.91 11.95
CA VAL A 118 12.66 -17.08 11.63
C VAL A 118 11.60 -17.33 12.70
N GLU A 119 11.93 -17.19 13.98
CA GLU A 119 10.97 -17.43 15.06
C GLU A 119 9.89 -16.35 15.14
N PHE A 120 10.21 -15.13 14.78
CA PHE A 120 9.23 -14.07 14.63
C PHE A 120 8.36 -14.28 13.38
N SER A 121 8.98 -14.67 12.26
CA SER A 121 8.30 -14.95 11.00
C SER A 121 7.23 -16.04 11.14
N LYS A 122 7.50 -17.11 11.91
CA LYS A 122 6.53 -18.19 12.19
C LYS A 122 5.25 -17.74 12.92
N LYS A 123 5.25 -16.55 13.50
CA LYS A 123 4.07 -15.96 14.16
C LYS A 123 3.23 -15.07 13.24
N ILE A 124 3.67 -14.88 12.02
CA ILE A 124 3.01 -13.97 11.06
C ILE A 124 2.16 -14.77 10.10
N VAL A 125 0.93 -14.34 9.93
CA VAL A 125 0.03 -14.76 8.85
C VAL A 125 -0.05 -13.61 7.86
N LEU A 126 0.30 -13.89 6.62
CA LEU A 126 0.14 -12.94 5.52
C LEU A 126 -1.34 -12.85 5.17
N LEU A 127 -1.87 -11.67 5.16
CA LEU A 127 -3.26 -11.40 4.84
C LEU A 127 -3.32 -10.61 3.53
N ASP A 128 -4.21 -11.05 2.67
CA ASP A 128 -4.62 -10.33 1.49
C ASP A 128 -5.56 -9.21 1.94
N GLU A 129 -5.25 -7.99 1.57
CA GLU A 129 -6.03 -6.80 1.84
C GLU A 129 -6.57 -6.65 3.30
N ASN A 130 -7.42 -5.67 3.54
CA ASN A 130 -7.99 -5.40 4.87
C ASN A 130 -9.14 -6.36 5.24
N GLU A 131 -9.69 -7.10 4.28
CA GLU A 131 -10.91 -7.89 4.46
C GLU A 131 -10.71 -9.11 5.36
N MET A 132 -9.47 -9.60 5.46
CA MET A 132 -9.13 -10.81 6.21
C MET A 132 -8.73 -10.56 7.66
N SER A 133 -8.68 -9.32 8.11
CA SER A 133 -8.22 -8.96 9.46
C SER A 133 -9.08 -9.60 10.57
N GLN A 134 -10.37 -9.83 10.33
CA GLN A 134 -11.29 -10.46 11.29
C GLN A 134 -10.88 -11.89 11.63
N ILE A 135 -10.24 -12.62 10.72
CA ILE A 135 -9.75 -13.98 10.98
C ILE A 135 -8.77 -13.97 12.15
N MET A 136 -7.95 -12.92 12.25
CA MET A 136 -6.94 -12.81 13.30
C MET A 136 -7.52 -12.66 14.71
N CYS A 137 -8.79 -12.27 14.84
CA CYS A 137 -9.47 -12.21 16.14
C CYS A 137 -9.54 -13.59 16.83
N GLY A 138 -9.54 -14.68 16.03
CA GLY A 138 -9.50 -16.05 16.55
C GLY A 138 -8.12 -16.54 16.97
N PHE A 139 -7.06 -15.80 16.67
CA PHE A 139 -5.67 -16.24 16.85
C PHE A 139 -4.83 -15.20 17.62
N PRO A 140 -5.05 -15.00 18.92
CA PRO A 140 -4.43 -13.89 19.69
C PRO A 140 -2.91 -13.96 19.79
N ASN A 141 -2.30 -15.11 19.49
CA ASN A 141 -0.84 -15.33 19.53
C ASN A 141 -0.17 -15.15 18.16
N LEU A 142 -0.93 -14.88 17.11
CA LEU A 142 -0.44 -14.65 15.76
C LEU A 142 -0.57 -13.16 15.39
N ILE A 143 0.20 -12.76 14.40
CA ILE A 143 0.22 -11.38 13.88
C ILE A 143 -0.22 -11.43 12.43
N GLY A 144 -1.33 -10.77 12.10
CA GLY A 144 -1.73 -10.56 10.71
C GLY A 144 -0.95 -9.39 10.12
N LEU A 145 -0.31 -9.59 8.99
CA LEU A 145 0.37 -8.53 8.25
C LEU A 145 0.05 -8.64 6.76
N SER A 146 -0.30 -7.52 6.15
CA SER A 146 -0.33 -7.38 4.70
C SER A 146 1.00 -6.76 4.24
N TRP A 147 1.66 -7.41 3.27
CA TRP A 147 2.83 -6.85 2.61
C TRP A 147 2.44 -5.95 1.43
N GLU A 148 1.25 -6.13 0.92
CA GLU A 148 0.70 -5.41 -0.24
C GLU A 148 0.46 -3.94 0.07
N ILE A 149 -0.11 -3.66 1.25
CA ILE A 149 -0.37 -2.28 1.66
C ILE A 149 0.89 -1.42 1.57
N PRO A 150 2.01 -1.75 2.22
CA PRO A 150 3.18 -0.89 2.17
C PRO A 150 3.91 -0.92 0.82
N SER A 151 3.91 -2.03 0.09
CA SER A 151 4.67 -2.16 -1.15
C SER A 151 3.91 -1.62 -2.36
N VAL A 152 2.63 -1.95 -2.49
CA VAL A 152 1.84 -1.62 -3.67
C VAL A 152 0.92 -0.44 -3.45
N TYR A 153 0.05 -0.48 -2.44
CA TYR A 153 -0.94 0.57 -2.21
C TYR A 153 -0.31 1.94 -2.01
N VAL A 154 0.74 2.02 -1.18
CA VAL A 154 1.46 3.29 -0.98
C VAL A 154 2.12 3.75 -2.28
N SER A 155 2.67 2.81 -3.07
CA SER A 155 3.28 3.12 -4.36
C SER A 155 2.28 3.65 -5.37
N VAL A 156 1.08 3.06 -5.44
CA VAL A 156 -0.02 3.53 -6.31
C VAL A 156 -0.51 4.90 -5.86
N LEU A 157 -0.72 5.11 -4.57
CA LEU A 157 -1.16 6.40 -4.02
C LEU A 157 -0.15 7.51 -4.28
N LEU A 158 1.13 7.19 -4.25
CA LEU A 158 2.22 8.12 -4.52
C LEU A 158 2.46 8.35 -6.01
N GLN A 159 1.83 7.55 -6.88
CA GLN A 159 2.05 7.58 -8.34
C GLN A 159 3.55 7.51 -8.70
N GLY A 160 4.27 6.62 -8.01
CA GLY A 160 5.71 6.50 -8.16
C GLY A 160 6.10 5.64 -9.37
N ASP A 161 7.31 5.85 -9.87
CA ASP A 161 7.88 5.11 -11.02
C ASP A 161 7.93 3.59 -10.78
N ALA A 162 7.98 3.14 -9.51
CA ALA A 162 7.97 1.72 -9.17
C ALA A 162 6.71 1.01 -9.64
N VAL A 163 5.53 1.64 -9.55
CA VAL A 163 4.27 1.04 -10.02
C VAL A 163 4.28 0.85 -11.52
N THR A 164 4.71 1.85 -12.28
CA THR A 164 4.83 1.74 -13.74
C THR A 164 5.74 0.58 -14.12
N HIS A 165 6.89 0.46 -13.45
CA HIS A 165 7.80 -0.66 -13.66
C HIS A 165 7.12 -2.02 -13.42
N TYR A 166 6.39 -2.21 -12.31
CA TYR A 166 5.71 -3.48 -12.04
C TYR A 166 4.57 -3.78 -13.03
N LEU A 167 3.88 -2.76 -13.50
CA LEU A 167 2.88 -2.93 -14.56
C LEU A 167 3.52 -3.35 -15.88
N ASP A 168 4.66 -2.79 -16.25
CA ASP A 168 5.41 -3.19 -17.43
C ASP A 168 5.87 -4.65 -17.31
N VAL A 169 6.45 -5.04 -16.17
CA VAL A 169 6.90 -6.42 -15.88
C VAL A 169 5.76 -7.42 -16.04
N VAL A 170 4.58 -7.13 -15.49
CA VAL A 170 3.45 -8.06 -15.54
C VAL A 170 2.83 -8.16 -16.94
N GLN A 171 2.84 -7.07 -17.70
CA GLN A 171 2.41 -7.08 -19.11
C GLN A 171 3.36 -7.90 -19.98
N GLU A 172 4.67 -7.76 -19.79
CA GLU A 172 5.66 -8.61 -20.47
C GLU A 172 5.50 -10.09 -20.10
N PHE A 173 5.06 -10.39 -18.88
CA PHE A 173 4.75 -11.74 -18.43
C PHE A 173 3.46 -12.30 -19.06
N GLY A 174 2.61 -11.45 -19.65
CA GLY A 174 1.41 -11.81 -20.39
C GLY A 174 0.08 -11.49 -19.69
N MET A 175 0.08 -10.74 -18.62
CA MET A 175 -1.17 -10.25 -18.00
C MET A 175 -1.79 -9.15 -18.86
N PRO A 176 -3.12 -9.17 -19.10
CA PRO A 176 -3.77 -8.14 -19.90
C PRO A 176 -3.64 -6.76 -19.29
N GLY A 177 -3.45 -5.72 -20.11
CA GLY A 177 -3.30 -4.34 -19.66
C GLY A 177 -4.59 -3.64 -19.23
N ASP A 178 -5.75 -4.27 -19.41
CA ASP A 178 -7.08 -3.76 -19.06
C ASP A 178 -7.61 -4.27 -17.72
N VAL A 179 -6.81 -5.01 -16.96
CA VAL A 179 -7.14 -5.43 -15.59
C VAL A 179 -6.87 -4.32 -14.59
N CYS A 180 -7.42 -4.47 -13.37
CA CYS A 180 -7.15 -3.54 -12.29
C CYS A 180 -5.64 -3.40 -12.03
N PRO A 181 -5.08 -2.18 -11.99
CA PRO A 181 -3.64 -1.97 -11.82
C PRO A 181 -3.11 -2.36 -10.44
N MET A 182 -3.96 -2.48 -9.42
CA MET A 182 -3.54 -2.85 -8.07
C MET A 182 -3.03 -4.30 -8.04
N PRO A 183 -3.87 -5.33 -8.29
CA PRO A 183 -3.40 -6.73 -8.32
C PRO A 183 -2.38 -6.99 -9.43
N ALA A 184 -2.40 -6.22 -10.53
CA ALA A 184 -1.37 -6.30 -11.55
C ALA A 184 0.00 -5.86 -11.01
N ALA A 185 0.06 -4.75 -10.27
CA ALA A 185 1.29 -4.29 -9.65
C ALA A 185 1.79 -5.25 -8.56
N GLU A 186 0.90 -5.88 -7.79
CA GLU A 186 1.22 -6.93 -6.81
C GLU A 186 1.88 -8.14 -7.47
N ALA A 187 1.28 -8.61 -8.57
CA ALA A 187 1.89 -9.66 -9.37
C ALA A 187 3.26 -9.25 -9.92
N GLY A 188 3.40 -8.01 -10.38
CA GLY A 188 4.66 -7.45 -10.88
C GLY A 188 5.75 -7.44 -9.82
N VAL A 189 5.44 -7.06 -8.58
CA VAL A 189 6.38 -7.13 -7.44
C VAL A 189 6.88 -8.55 -7.21
N CYS A 190 5.99 -9.55 -7.37
CA CYS A 190 6.35 -10.97 -7.21
C CYS A 190 7.22 -11.48 -8.36
N ILE A 191 6.91 -11.09 -9.60
CA ILE A 191 7.65 -11.51 -10.81
C ILE A 191 9.04 -10.89 -10.81
N ASP A 192 9.16 -9.62 -10.41
CA ASP A 192 10.44 -8.87 -10.34
C ASP A 192 11.31 -9.24 -9.12
N ASP A 193 10.90 -10.25 -8.33
CA ASP A 193 11.57 -10.65 -7.08
C ASP A 193 11.74 -9.51 -6.06
N ASP A 194 10.83 -8.55 -6.08
CA ASP A 194 10.86 -7.37 -5.18
C ASP A 194 9.91 -7.53 -3.97
N ILE A 195 9.44 -8.76 -3.76
CA ILE A 195 8.57 -9.16 -2.65
C ILE A 195 9.39 -9.52 -1.40
N PRO A 196 9.01 -9.02 -0.21
CA PRO A 196 9.55 -9.53 1.05
C PRO A 196 9.08 -10.97 1.31
N ILE A 197 9.99 -11.87 1.66
CA ILE A 197 9.69 -13.29 1.92
C ILE A 197 9.66 -13.57 3.41
N PHE A 198 8.48 -13.74 3.98
CA PHE A 198 8.26 -13.98 5.41
C PHE A 198 6.87 -14.59 5.64
N GLY A 199 6.58 -15.00 6.89
CA GLY A 199 5.29 -15.53 7.33
C GLY A 199 5.27 -17.05 7.45
N ALA A 200 4.32 -17.55 8.24
CA ALA A 200 4.05 -18.97 8.43
C ALA A 200 3.15 -19.51 7.31
N CYS A 201 2.20 -18.71 6.88
CA CYS A 201 1.27 -18.99 5.78
C CYS A 201 0.70 -17.69 5.23
N ALA A 202 0.06 -17.77 4.07
CA ALA A 202 -0.75 -16.70 3.50
C ALA A 202 -2.21 -17.13 3.43
N VAL A 203 -3.11 -16.20 3.71
CA VAL A 203 -4.57 -16.35 3.53
C VAL A 203 -5.02 -15.28 2.56
N GLN A 204 -5.55 -15.71 1.44
CA GLN A 204 -6.00 -14.84 0.36
C GLN A 204 -7.51 -15.00 0.14
N CYS A 205 -8.18 -13.93 -0.23
CA CYS A 205 -9.56 -13.93 -0.63
C CYS A 205 -9.65 -13.89 -2.15
N ASN A 206 -10.35 -14.84 -2.76
CA ASN A 206 -10.73 -14.73 -4.15
C ASN A 206 -11.88 -13.73 -4.25
N THR A 207 -11.55 -12.46 -4.38
CA THR A 207 -12.54 -11.43 -4.66
C THR A 207 -13.14 -11.64 -6.06
N THR A 208 -14.29 -11.04 -6.30
CA THR A 208 -15.04 -11.14 -7.57
C THR A 208 -14.36 -10.44 -8.76
N CYS A 209 -13.08 -10.10 -8.65
CA CYS A 209 -12.31 -9.35 -9.63
C CYS A 209 -11.32 -10.27 -10.36
N ASP A 210 -11.39 -10.29 -11.67
CA ASP A 210 -10.49 -11.10 -12.53
C ASP A 210 -9.02 -10.76 -12.31
N GLY A 211 -8.72 -9.47 -12.08
CA GLY A 211 -7.38 -9.01 -11.77
C GLY A 211 -6.83 -9.61 -10.47
N SER A 212 -7.65 -9.66 -9.41
CA SER A 212 -7.27 -10.26 -8.14
C SER A 212 -7.06 -11.76 -8.26
N LEU A 213 -7.91 -12.47 -9.01
CA LEU A 213 -7.73 -13.89 -9.26
C LEU A 213 -6.39 -14.21 -9.93
N MET A 214 -6.02 -13.44 -10.95
CA MET A 214 -4.73 -13.59 -11.62
C MET A 214 -3.56 -13.21 -10.73
N GLY A 215 -3.66 -12.06 -10.04
CA GLY A 215 -2.65 -11.56 -9.10
C GLY A 215 -2.40 -12.59 -7.99
N ASN A 216 -3.45 -13.03 -7.30
CA ASN A 216 -3.37 -14.00 -6.21
C ASN A 216 -2.79 -15.35 -6.67
N GLY A 217 -3.07 -15.77 -7.90
CA GLY A 217 -2.48 -16.98 -8.47
C GLY A 217 -0.95 -16.87 -8.62
N ILE A 218 -0.44 -15.72 -9.04
CA ILE A 218 1.00 -15.46 -9.19
C ILE A 218 1.65 -15.35 -7.81
N ILE A 219 1.03 -14.60 -6.88
CA ILE A 219 1.50 -14.43 -5.50
C ILE A 219 1.58 -15.78 -4.78
N SER A 220 0.52 -16.59 -4.84
CA SER A 220 0.49 -17.90 -4.21
C SER A 220 1.64 -18.78 -4.73
N ARG A 221 1.83 -18.85 -6.03
CA ARG A 221 2.94 -19.62 -6.63
C ARG A 221 4.30 -19.14 -6.16
N ARG A 222 4.48 -17.83 -6.06
CA ARG A 222 5.74 -17.26 -5.57
C ARG A 222 5.99 -17.62 -4.11
N LEU A 223 5.00 -17.46 -3.24
CA LEU A 223 5.11 -17.78 -1.82
C LEU A 223 5.29 -19.28 -1.58
N GLU A 224 4.55 -20.12 -2.28
CA GLU A 224 4.66 -21.58 -2.20
C GLU A 224 6.04 -22.08 -2.66
N SER A 225 6.63 -21.47 -3.68
CA SER A 225 8.00 -21.78 -4.11
C SER A 225 9.04 -21.49 -3.02
N GLU A 226 8.73 -20.61 -2.08
CA GLU A 226 9.54 -20.29 -0.90
C GLU A 226 9.16 -21.13 0.34
N GLY A 227 8.22 -22.08 0.19
CA GLY A 227 7.76 -22.96 1.27
C GLY A 227 6.76 -22.28 2.22
N ILE A 228 6.08 -21.21 1.80
CA ILE A 228 5.01 -20.56 2.54
C ILE A 228 3.67 -21.06 1.97
N PRO A 229 2.91 -21.88 2.70
CA PRO A 229 1.63 -22.40 2.23
C PRO A 229 0.60 -21.27 2.07
N CYS A 230 -0.16 -21.31 0.98
CA CYS A 230 -1.20 -20.35 0.66
C CYS A 230 -2.59 -21.00 0.74
N PHE A 231 -3.48 -20.36 1.48
CA PHE A 231 -4.88 -20.75 1.63
C PHE A 231 -5.75 -19.72 0.94
N GLN A 232 -6.60 -20.18 0.03
CA GLN A 232 -7.54 -19.31 -0.67
C GLN A 232 -8.94 -19.53 -0.13
N LEU A 233 -9.58 -18.45 0.29
CA LEU A 233 -10.99 -18.43 0.68
C LEU A 233 -11.82 -18.01 -0.53
N ALA A 234 -12.61 -18.95 -1.05
CA ALA A 234 -13.51 -18.63 -2.14
C ALA A 234 -14.70 -17.81 -1.63
N THR A 235 -14.88 -16.63 -2.20
CA THR A 235 -16.12 -15.87 -2.01
C THR A 235 -17.13 -16.31 -3.06
N PRO A 236 -18.36 -16.73 -2.67
CA PRO A 236 -19.37 -17.12 -3.63
C PRO A 236 -19.67 -15.97 -4.60
N LEU A 237 -19.61 -16.24 -5.90
CA LEU A 237 -19.89 -15.25 -6.95
C LEU A 237 -21.39 -15.04 -7.19
N ARG A 238 -22.23 -15.95 -6.69
CA ARG A 238 -23.68 -15.95 -6.89
C ARG A 238 -24.40 -16.23 -5.57
N HIS A 239 -25.50 -15.55 -5.35
CA HIS A 239 -26.40 -15.83 -4.23
C HIS A 239 -27.39 -16.94 -4.62
N THR A 240 -26.90 -18.14 -4.84
CA THR A 240 -27.74 -19.34 -5.05
C THR A 240 -27.94 -20.08 -3.73
N GLU A 241 -29.01 -20.86 -3.61
CA GLU A 241 -29.26 -21.69 -2.42
C GLU A 241 -28.14 -22.71 -2.15
N GLU A 242 -27.32 -23.03 -3.17
CA GLU A 242 -26.19 -23.94 -3.08
C GLU A 242 -24.91 -23.25 -2.55
N GLU A 243 -24.80 -21.93 -2.72
CA GLU A 243 -23.61 -21.14 -2.33
C GLU A 243 -23.79 -20.40 -0.99
N VAL A 244 -25.05 -20.21 -0.56
CA VAL A 244 -25.39 -19.59 0.74
C VAL A 244 -26.15 -20.62 1.57
N PRO A 245 -25.51 -21.24 2.57
CA PRO A 245 -26.16 -22.21 3.44
C PRO A 245 -27.26 -21.60 4.33
#